data_c5524a4bf556af53848c3d414bfe1f36
#
_entry.id   c5524a4bf556af53848c3d414bfe1f36
#
_cell.length_a   1.000
_cell.length_b   1.000
_cell.length_c   1.000
_cell.angle_alpha   90.00
_cell.angle_beta   90.00
_cell.angle_gamma   90.00
#
_symmetry.space_group_name_H-M   'P 1'
#
loop_
_entity.id
_entity.type
_entity.pdbx_description
1 polymer ?
#
loop_
_entity_poly.entity_id
_entity_poly.type
_entity_poly.pdbx_seq_one_letter_code
_entity_poly.pdbx_strand_id
1 'polypeptide(L)'
;SRHQENIDWKVVANEKQDDISIHFAFIKATEGVSTADKNFKKNWQGANSTNIVCGAYHYFIATKNGKDQARNFIKTVELKNGNLPPVIDIEELYGANPVDMRLRMKEWIQMVEDYYHIKPIIYTSADFYNQYLDGYFKDYPLWVAHYFEKNKPRISSPWLFWQHNNTGHITGISEKVDFNVFYGDEDAFEAILIK
;
A
#
# COMPACT_ATOMS: atom_id res chain seq x y z
N SER A 1 -3.34 4.08 -10.18
CA SER A 1 -3.48 5.47 -9.68
C SER A 1 -3.90 6.40 -10.82
N ARG A 2 -4.14 7.66 -10.49
CA ARG A 2 -4.40 8.70 -11.52
C ARG A 2 -3.25 8.88 -12.52
N HIS A 3 -2.07 8.40 -12.20
CA HIS A 3 -0.88 8.49 -13.02
C HIS A 3 -0.79 7.35 -14.05
N GLN A 4 -1.30 6.17 -13.74
CA GLN A 4 -1.31 4.99 -14.63
C GLN A 4 -2.62 4.84 -15.43
N GLU A 5 -3.26 5.87 -15.84
CA GLU A 5 -4.56 6.03 -16.51
C GLU A 5 -5.30 4.75 -16.95
N ASN A 6 -4.86 4.09 -18.01
CA ASN A 6 -5.46 2.87 -18.54
C ASN A 6 -4.50 1.70 -18.37
N ILE A 7 -4.91 0.70 -17.59
CA ILE A 7 -4.15 -0.52 -17.37
C ILE A 7 -4.87 -1.68 -18.05
N ASP A 8 -4.14 -2.43 -18.88
CA ASP A 8 -4.60 -3.74 -19.38
C ASP A 8 -4.18 -4.83 -18.40
N TRP A 9 -5.05 -5.09 -17.43
CA TRP A 9 -4.79 -6.05 -16.36
C TRP A 9 -4.59 -7.48 -16.86
N LYS A 10 -5.16 -7.84 -18.01
CA LYS A 10 -4.96 -9.17 -18.61
C LYS A 10 -3.53 -9.31 -19.16
N VAL A 11 -3.02 -8.24 -19.76
CA VAL A 11 -1.64 -8.20 -20.24
C VAL A 11 -0.69 -8.21 -19.04
N VAL A 12 -0.91 -7.36 -18.04
CA VAL A 12 -0.10 -7.30 -16.80
C VAL A 12 -0.04 -8.66 -16.09
N ALA A 13 -1.16 -9.36 -15.97
CA ALA A 13 -1.22 -10.67 -15.30
C ALA A 13 -0.49 -11.79 -16.05
N ASN A 14 -0.27 -11.62 -17.36
CA ASN A 14 0.48 -12.56 -18.19
C ASN A 14 1.92 -12.14 -18.44
N GLU A 15 2.33 -10.97 -17.90
CA GLU A 15 3.70 -10.49 -18.06
C GLU A 15 4.69 -11.43 -17.37
N LYS A 16 5.69 -11.84 -18.13
CA LYS A 16 6.83 -12.62 -17.64
C LYS A 16 8.10 -12.05 -18.24
N GLN A 17 9.03 -11.67 -17.38
CA GLN A 17 10.35 -11.25 -17.77
C GLN A 17 11.38 -12.02 -16.94
N ASP A 18 12.26 -12.80 -17.59
CA ASP A 18 13.32 -13.57 -16.95
C ASP A 18 12.84 -14.41 -15.74
N ASP A 19 11.75 -15.17 -15.90
CA ASP A 19 11.07 -15.96 -14.87
C ASP A 19 10.40 -15.15 -13.72
N ILE A 20 10.38 -13.82 -13.81
CA ILE A 20 9.64 -12.95 -12.89
C ILE A 20 8.23 -12.73 -13.41
N SER A 21 7.24 -12.94 -12.55
CA SER A 21 5.83 -12.65 -12.83
C SER A 21 5.23 -11.71 -11.79
N ILE A 22 4.16 -11.03 -12.15
CA ILE A 22 3.45 -10.12 -11.25
C ILE A 22 2.45 -10.91 -10.42
N HIS A 23 2.70 -11.03 -9.12
CA HIS A 23 1.85 -11.76 -8.19
C HIS A 23 0.85 -10.89 -7.45
N PHE A 24 1.20 -9.63 -7.17
CA PHE A 24 0.33 -8.71 -6.44
C PHE A 24 0.43 -7.28 -6.95
N ALA A 25 -0.60 -6.48 -6.64
CA ALA A 25 -0.63 -5.06 -6.94
C ALA A 25 -1.34 -4.26 -5.83
N PHE A 26 -0.74 -3.13 -5.43
CA PHE A 26 -1.39 -2.15 -4.57
C PHE A 26 -1.97 -1.01 -5.42
N ILE A 27 -3.24 -0.70 -5.20
CA ILE A 27 -4.02 0.26 -5.99
C ILE A 27 -4.48 1.41 -5.10
N LYS A 28 -4.17 2.65 -5.52
CA LYS A 28 -4.65 3.86 -4.82
C LYS A 28 -6.17 3.88 -4.80
N ALA A 29 -6.75 3.94 -3.60
CA ALA A 29 -8.18 4.02 -3.43
C ALA A 29 -8.65 5.43 -3.05
N THR A 30 -8.01 6.02 -2.05
CA THR A 30 -8.44 7.30 -1.48
C THR A 30 -7.26 8.16 -1.05
N GLU A 31 -7.54 9.45 -0.83
CA GLU A 31 -6.60 10.42 -0.31
C GLU A 31 -7.33 11.40 0.62
N GLY A 32 -6.76 11.69 1.77
CA GLY A 32 -7.32 12.64 2.73
C GLY A 32 -8.77 12.31 3.10
N VAL A 33 -9.53 13.31 3.49
CA VAL A 33 -10.85 13.11 4.10
C VAL A 33 -12.00 12.85 3.11
N SER A 34 -11.80 13.09 1.80
CA SER A 34 -12.92 13.08 0.85
C SER A 34 -12.58 12.65 -0.58
N THR A 35 -11.31 12.56 -0.94
CA THR A 35 -10.91 12.21 -2.30
C THR A 35 -10.90 10.69 -2.50
N ALA A 36 -11.67 10.21 -3.48
CA ALA A 36 -11.55 8.86 -4.05
C ALA A 36 -10.78 8.95 -5.37
N ASP A 37 -9.85 8.02 -5.63
CA ASP A 37 -9.14 7.96 -6.91
C ASP A 37 -10.13 7.64 -8.04
N LYS A 38 -10.15 8.48 -9.08
CA LYS A 38 -11.11 8.36 -10.20
C LYS A 38 -11.03 7.04 -10.94
N ASN A 39 -9.86 6.38 -10.93
CA ASN A 39 -9.60 5.12 -11.61
C ASN A 39 -9.70 3.91 -10.68
N PHE A 40 -9.89 4.12 -9.37
CA PHE A 40 -9.88 3.03 -8.38
C PHE A 40 -10.85 1.91 -8.75
N LYS A 41 -12.12 2.22 -8.92
CA LYS A 41 -13.14 1.20 -9.23
C LYS A 41 -12.80 0.37 -10.47
N LYS A 42 -12.37 1.05 -11.54
CA LYS A 42 -11.97 0.38 -12.79
C LYS A 42 -10.76 -0.53 -12.58
N ASN A 43 -9.71 -0.01 -11.95
CA ASN A 43 -8.48 -0.76 -11.71
C ASN A 43 -8.70 -1.91 -10.72
N TRP A 44 -9.49 -1.67 -9.65
CA TRP A 44 -9.84 -2.69 -8.68
C TRP A 44 -10.59 -3.87 -9.31
N GLN A 45 -11.61 -3.58 -10.12
CA GLN A 45 -12.35 -4.63 -10.85
C GLN A 45 -11.48 -5.34 -11.89
N GLY A 46 -10.67 -4.58 -12.63
CA GLY A 46 -9.77 -5.15 -13.63
C GLY A 46 -8.74 -6.10 -13.03
N ALA A 47 -8.06 -5.68 -11.98
CA ALA A 47 -7.06 -6.49 -11.29
C ALA A 47 -7.68 -7.74 -10.64
N ASN A 48 -8.79 -7.59 -9.90
CA ASN A 48 -9.51 -8.71 -9.28
C ASN A 48 -10.16 -9.69 -10.28
N SER A 49 -10.20 -9.35 -11.59
CA SER A 49 -10.62 -10.28 -12.65
C SER A 49 -9.49 -11.16 -13.17
N THR A 50 -8.29 -11.03 -12.61
CA THR A 50 -7.09 -11.81 -12.96
C THR A 50 -6.61 -12.63 -11.74
N ASN A 51 -5.45 -13.26 -11.87
CA ASN A 51 -4.78 -13.97 -10.78
C ASN A 51 -3.89 -13.06 -9.91
N ILE A 52 -3.89 -11.74 -10.14
CA ILE A 52 -3.12 -10.78 -9.34
C ILE A 52 -3.82 -10.56 -7.99
N VAL A 53 -3.10 -10.78 -6.90
CA VAL A 53 -3.59 -10.48 -5.54
C VAL A 53 -3.60 -8.97 -5.33
N CYS A 54 -4.77 -8.42 -4.98
CA CYS A 54 -5.00 -6.99 -4.93
C CYS A 54 -4.98 -6.44 -3.50
N GLY A 55 -4.30 -5.30 -3.30
CA GLY A 55 -4.35 -4.47 -2.12
C GLY A 55 -4.78 -3.05 -2.45
N ALA A 56 -5.47 -2.40 -1.52
CA ALA A 56 -5.90 -1.01 -1.66
C ALA A 56 -5.17 -0.12 -0.66
N TYR A 57 -4.74 1.09 -1.09
CA TYR A 57 -4.10 2.02 -0.20
C TYR A 57 -4.79 3.39 -0.11
N HIS A 58 -4.65 3.98 1.07
CA HIS A 58 -5.09 5.34 1.40
C HIS A 58 -3.88 6.26 1.52
N TYR A 59 -3.81 7.32 0.71
CA TYR A 59 -2.79 8.35 0.86
C TYR A 59 -3.16 9.29 2.01
N PHE A 60 -2.38 9.22 3.08
CA PHE A 60 -2.68 9.87 4.34
C PHE A 60 -2.16 11.31 4.39
N ILE A 61 -3.02 12.26 4.70
CA ILE A 61 -2.67 13.66 4.90
C ILE A 61 -2.48 13.94 6.38
N ALA A 62 -1.25 14.09 6.83
CA ALA A 62 -0.86 14.20 8.24
C ALA A 62 -1.55 15.34 9.01
N THR A 63 -1.98 16.42 8.32
CA THR A 63 -2.69 17.57 8.92
C THR A 63 -4.21 17.37 9.05
N LYS A 64 -4.78 16.28 8.51
CA LYS A 64 -6.23 16.04 8.50
C LYS A 64 -6.63 15.02 9.58
N ASN A 65 -7.90 15.05 9.98
CA ASN A 65 -8.46 14.15 11.00
C ASN A 65 -8.32 12.68 10.58
N GLY A 66 -7.80 11.83 11.46
CA GLY A 66 -7.52 10.43 11.18
C GLY A 66 -8.79 9.61 10.95
N LYS A 67 -9.82 9.80 11.77
CA LYS A 67 -11.10 9.08 11.66
C LYS A 67 -11.86 9.44 10.39
N ASP A 68 -11.82 10.70 9.95
CA ASP A 68 -12.47 11.11 8.70
C ASP A 68 -11.78 10.51 7.48
N GLN A 69 -10.45 10.40 7.51
CA GLN A 69 -9.68 9.70 6.49
C GLN A 69 -10.00 8.20 6.47
N ALA A 70 -10.12 7.56 7.65
CA ALA A 70 -10.55 6.17 7.75
C ALA A 70 -11.95 5.94 7.17
N ARG A 71 -12.92 6.82 7.49
CA ARG A 71 -14.28 6.76 6.91
C ARG A 71 -14.27 6.86 5.39
N ASN A 72 -13.43 7.76 4.83
CA ASN A 72 -13.28 7.90 3.37
C ASN A 72 -12.79 6.58 2.75
N PHE A 73 -11.81 5.92 3.37
CA PHE A 73 -11.28 4.63 2.90
C PHE A 73 -12.34 3.52 3.01
N ILE A 74 -12.92 3.32 4.17
CA ILE A 74 -13.93 2.28 4.45
C ILE A 74 -15.14 2.40 3.51
N LYS A 75 -15.61 3.62 3.25
CA LYS A 75 -16.72 3.86 2.32
C LYS A 75 -16.40 3.48 0.87
N THR A 76 -15.13 3.55 0.50
CA THR A 76 -14.69 3.40 -0.90
C THR A 76 -14.24 1.98 -1.23
N VAL A 77 -13.66 1.28 -0.26
CA VAL A 77 -12.98 -0.02 -0.46
C VAL A 77 -13.82 -1.16 0.12
N GLU A 78 -14.14 -2.12 -0.71
CA GLU A 78 -14.71 -3.40 -0.29
C GLU A 78 -13.63 -4.48 -0.48
N LEU A 79 -13.13 -5.01 0.64
CA LEU A 79 -12.15 -6.09 0.64
C LEU A 79 -12.86 -7.45 0.68
N LYS A 80 -12.26 -8.44 0.03
CA LYS A 80 -12.76 -9.82 -0.06
C LYS A 80 -11.68 -10.80 0.33
N ASN A 81 -12.10 -12.02 0.64
CA ASN A 81 -11.15 -13.12 0.85
C ASN A 81 -10.15 -13.21 -0.31
N GLY A 82 -8.88 -13.35 0.01
CA GLY A 82 -7.78 -13.36 -0.95
C GLY A 82 -7.21 -11.97 -1.29
N ASN A 83 -7.80 -10.87 -0.81
CA ASN A 83 -7.16 -9.56 -0.94
C ASN A 83 -6.06 -9.36 0.11
N LEU A 84 -5.11 -8.47 -0.19
CA LEU A 84 -4.14 -7.98 0.79
C LEU A 84 -4.80 -7.07 1.83
N PRO A 85 -4.23 -6.95 3.04
CA PRO A 85 -4.70 -6.02 4.04
C PRO A 85 -4.75 -4.58 3.53
N PRO A 86 -5.62 -3.71 4.13
CA PRO A 86 -5.65 -2.30 3.82
C PRO A 86 -4.30 -1.63 4.11
N VAL A 87 -3.95 -0.60 3.35
CA VAL A 87 -2.68 0.12 3.51
C VAL A 87 -2.92 1.59 3.84
N ILE A 88 -2.22 2.10 4.87
CA ILE A 88 -2.04 3.52 5.11
C ILE A 88 -0.69 3.95 4.53
N ASP A 89 -0.71 4.91 3.60
CA ASP A 89 0.45 5.46 2.91
C ASP A 89 0.76 6.85 3.49
N ILE A 90 1.86 6.96 4.25
CA ILE A 90 2.32 8.19 4.89
C ILE A 90 3.75 8.52 4.49
N GLU A 91 3.92 9.66 3.82
CA GLU A 91 5.21 10.08 3.26
C GLU A 91 5.63 11.48 3.68
N GLU A 92 4.70 12.33 4.07
CA GLU A 92 4.95 13.74 4.37
C GLU A 92 4.18 14.25 5.59
N LEU A 93 4.80 15.15 6.34
CA LEU A 93 4.15 15.82 7.48
C LEU A 93 3.15 16.90 7.07
N TYR A 94 3.31 17.51 5.90
CA TYR A 94 2.51 18.68 5.47
C TYR A 94 2.45 19.79 6.52
N GLY A 95 3.53 19.97 7.29
CA GLY A 95 3.59 20.92 8.40
C GLY A 95 2.94 20.46 9.71
N ALA A 96 2.46 19.22 9.78
CA ALA A 96 1.94 18.67 11.04
C ALA A 96 3.06 18.43 12.06
N ASN A 97 2.73 18.59 13.34
CA ASN A 97 3.59 18.11 14.40
C ASN A 97 3.66 16.56 14.36
N PRO A 98 4.84 15.94 14.48
CA PRO A 98 4.98 14.48 14.44
C PRO A 98 4.16 13.72 15.48
N VAL A 99 3.95 14.30 16.68
CA VAL A 99 3.10 13.67 17.71
C VAL A 99 1.65 13.64 17.25
N ASP A 100 1.12 14.74 16.73
CA ASP A 100 -0.25 14.84 16.23
C ASP A 100 -0.47 13.94 15.02
N MET A 101 0.52 13.87 14.12
CA MET A 101 0.49 12.96 12.98
C MET A 101 0.35 11.51 13.44
N ARG A 102 1.17 11.06 14.40
CA ARG A 102 1.08 9.69 14.94
C ARG A 102 -0.26 9.41 15.64
N LEU A 103 -0.82 10.38 16.35
CA LEU A 103 -2.15 10.24 16.96
C LEU A 103 -3.23 10.05 15.90
N ARG A 104 -3.22 10.85 14.83
CA ARG A 104 -4.16 10.73 13.71
C ARG A 104 -3.98 9.43 12.92
N MET A 105 -2.73 8.97 12.74
CA MET A 105 -2.45 7.65 12.16
C MET A 105 -3.05 6.54 13.02
N LYS A 106 -2.87 6.59 14.34
CA LYS A 106 -3.45 5.63 15.28
C LYS A 106 -4.98 5.58 15.20
N GLU A 107 -5.62 6.74 15.09
CA GLU A 107 -7.08 6.83 14.89
C GLU A 107 -7.53 6.14 13.59
N TRP A 108 -6.80 6.38 12.48
CA TRP A 108 -7.07 5.74 11.19
C TRP A 108 -6.89 4.23 11.27
N ILE A 109 -5.73 3.79 11.78
CA ILE A 109 -5.35 2.39 11.91
C ILE A 109 -6.39 1.62 12.73
N GLN A 110 -6.73 2.11 13.93
CA GLN A 110 -7.69 1.46 14.81
C GLN A 110 -9.06 1.32 14.14
N MET A 111 -9.55 2.37 13.51
CA MET A 111 -10.87 2.34 12.87
C MET A 111 -10.92 1.38 11.67
N VAL A 112 -9.84 1.29 10.90
CA VAL A 112 -9.74 0.39 9.76
C VAL A 112 -9.55 -1.06 10.22
N GLU A 113 -8.73 -1.30 11.24
CA GLU A 113 -8.56 -2.62 11.86
C GLU A 113 -9.88 -3.14 12.47
N ASP A 114 -10.60 -2.28 13.19
CA ASP A 114 -11.91 -2.64 13.78
C ASP A 114 -12.95 -3.02 12.71
N TYR A 115 -12.90 -2.35 11.55
CA TYR A 115 -13.86 -2.58 10.47
C TYR A 115 -13.56 -3.83 9.64
N TYR A 116 -12.29 -4.03 9.27
CA TYR A 116 -11.90 -5.17 8.41
C TYR A 116 -11.41 -6.38 9.19
N HIS A 117 -11.25 -6.26 10.51
CA HIS A 117 -10.77 -7.32 11.41
C HIS A 117 -9.38 -7.85 11.08
N ILE A 118 -8.55 -6.98 10.45
CA ILE A 118 -7.17 -7.28 10.08
C ILE A 118 -6.30 -6.05 10.27
N LYS A 119 -5.06 -6.25 10.73
CA LYS A 119 -4.09 -5.17 10.89
C LYS A 119 -3.73 -4.55 9.55
N PRO A 120 -3.89 -3.23 9.37
CA PRO A 120 -3.45 -2.57 8.15
C PRO A 120 -1.93 -2.54 8.04
N ILE A 121 -1.43 -2.51 6.80
CA ILE A 121 -0.03 -2.32 6.48
C ILE A 121 0.29 -0.83 6.51
N ILE A 122 1.45 -0.46 7.07
CA ILE A 122 1.96 0.91 7.02
C ILE A 122 2.97 1.00 5.89
N TYR A 123 2.68 1.83 4.87
CA TYR A 123 3.64 2.19 3.84
C TYR A 123 4.27 3.55 4.14
N THR A 124 5.59 3.63 3.98
CA THR A 124 6.36 4.85 4.13
C THR A 124 7.76 4.72 3.51
N SER A 125 8.47 5.84 3.32
CA SER A 125 9.89 5.80 2.97
C SER A 125 10.77 5.41 4.17
N ALA A 126 11.95 4.84 3.90
CA ALA A 126 12.91 4.49 4.94
C ALA A 126 13.33 5.72 5.79
N ASP A 127 13.51 6.86 5.14
CA ASP A 127 13.89 8.10 5.84
C ASP A 127 12.76 8.61 6.75
N PHE A 128 11.52 8.61 6.26
CA PHE A 128 10.37 9.02 7.05
C PHE A 128 10.13 8.06 8.22
N TYR A 129 10.30 6.76 7.99
CA TYR A 129 10.24 5.75 9.04
C TYR A 129 11.26 6.02 10.15
N ASN A 130 12.54 6.10 9.78
CA ASN A 130 13.63 6.31 10.75
C ASN A 130 13.48 7.63 11.54
N GLN A 131 12.95 8.67 10.91
CA GLN A 131 12.82 9.98 11.54
C GLN A 131 11.58 10.11 12.42
N TYR A 132 10.45 9.50 12.04
CA TYR A 132 9.16 9.80 12.68
C TYR A 132 8.39 8.59 13.21
N LEU A 133 8.64 7.38 12.71
CA LEU A 133 7.84 6.20 13.03
C LEU A 133 8.62 5.12 13.79
N ASP A 134 9.95 5.15 13.77
CA ASP A 134 10.76 4.14 14.49
C ASP A 134 10.42 4.14 15.99
N GLY A 135 10.22 2.93 16.53
CA GLY A 135 9.75 2.74 17.91
C GLY A 135 8.23 2.84 18.12
N TYR A 136 7.51 3.33 17.11
CA TYR A 136 6.05 3.37 17.09
C TYR A 136 5.48 2.30 16.16
N PHE A 137 4.24 1.89 16.36
CA PHE A 137 3.51 0.95 15.48
C PHE A 137 4.22 -0.40 15.20
N LYS A 138 5.05 -0.88 16.14
CA LYS A 138 5.88 -2.10 15.97
C LYS A 138 5.05 -3.38 15.70
N ASP A 139 3.78 -3.38 16.08
CA ASP A 139 2.87 -4.52 15.92
C ASP A 139 2.18 -4.55 14.54
N TYR A 140 2.44 -3.56 13.68
CA TYR A 140 1.85 -3.44 12.35
C TYR A 140 2.84 -3.81 11.27
N PRO A 141 2.39 -4.53 10.22
CA PRO A 141 3.24 -4.87 9.10
C PRO A 141 3.71 -3.61 8.36
N LEU A 142 4.97 -3.62 7.93
CA LEU A 142 5.61 -2.48 7.29
C LEU A 142 5.89 -2.76 5.81
N TRP A 143 5.47 -1.85 4.95
CA TRP A 143 5.88 -1.76 3.55
C TRP A 143 6.75 -0.52 3.40
N VAL A 144 8.03 -0.70 3.08
CA VAL A 144 9.00 0.38 3.05
C VAL A 144 9.50 0.69 1.65
N ALA A 145 9.50 1.96 1.27
CA ALA A 145 10.17 2.45 0.07
C ALA A 145 11.62 2.82 0.39
N HIS A 146 12.55 2.20 -0.32
CA HIS A 146 13.97 2.54 -0.26
C HIS A 146 14.63 2.16 -1.58
N TYR A 147 14.83 3.14 -2.43
CA TYR A 147 15.37 2.96 -3.77
C TYR A 147 16.89 2.86 -3.76
N PHE A 148 17.46 2.24 -4.81
CA PHE A 148 18.90 2.11 -5.04
C PHE A 148 19.68 1.27 -4.00
N GLU A 149 18.98 0.60 -3.09
CA GLU A 149 19.61 -0.37 -2.19
C GLU A 149 19.76 -1.73 -2.88
N LYS A 150 20.89 -2.43 -2.61
CA LYS A 150 21.20 -3.68 -3.32
C LYS A 150 20.51 -4.91 -2.74
N ASN A 151 20.39 -4.98 -1.41
CA ASN A 151 20.01 -6.22 -0.75
C ASN A 151 18.75 -6.12 0.13
N LYS A 152 18.58 -4.99 0.83
CA LYS A 152 17.48 -4.76 1.76
C LYS A 152 17.35 -3.27 2.10
N PRO A 153 16.18 -2.81 2.54
CA PRO A 153 16.04 -1.44 3.02
C PRO A 153 16.84 -1.19 4.29
N ARG A 154 17.36 0.03 4.47
CA ARG A 154 18.14 0.43 5.65
C ARG A 154 17.24 0.93 6.78
N ILE A 155 16.52 -0.01 7.37
CA ILE A 155 15.71 0.20 8.57
C ILE A 155 16.03 -0.87 9.61
N SER A 156 15.78 -0.56 10.89
CA SER A 156 16.03 -1.48 12.02
C SER A 156 14.90 -2.48 12.24
N SER A 157 13.68 -2.13 11.83
CA SER A 157 12.49 -2.96 12.06
C SER A 157 12.29 -4.01 10.98
N PRO A 158 11.62 -5.13 11.31
CA PRO A 158 11.15 -6.08 10.30
C PRO A 158 10.23 -5.38 9.28
N TRP A 159 10.36 -5.77 8.03
CA TRP A 159 9.51 -5.29 6.95
C TRP A 159 8.85 -6.46 6.22
N LEU A 160 7.68 -6.20 5.67
CA LEU A 160 6.89 -7.20 4.96
C LEU A 160 6.99 -7.03 3.44
N PHE A 161 6.94 -5.77 2.98
CA PHE A 161 7.13 -5.41 1.58
C PHE A 161 8.22 -4.35 1.44
N TRP A 162 8.97 -4.44 0.36
CA TRP A 162 9.98 -3.45 0.00
C TRP A 162 9.74 -2.94 -1.42
N GLN A 163 9.46 -1.65 -1.55
CA GLN A 163 9.45 -0.93 -2.81
C GLN A 163 10.87 -0.50 -3.14
N HIS A 164 11.51 -1.22 -4.07
CA HIS A 164 12.92 -1.07 -4.37
C HIS A 164 13.21 -0.28 -5.66
N ASN A 165 12.19 -0.06 -6.50
CA ASN A 165 12.32 0.63 -7.77
C ASN A 165 11.04 1.43 -8.06
N ASN A 166 11.19 2.67 -8.57
CA ASN A 166 10.10 3.57 -8.97
C ASN A 166 10.15 3.96 -10.45
N THR A 167 10.94 3.26 -11.24
CA THR A 167 11.13 3.52 -12.69
C THR A 167 10.86 2.29 -13.55
N GLY A 168 10.14 1.30 -12.99
CA GLY A 168 9.82 0.07 -13.67
C GLY A 168 8.89 0.28 -14.88
N HIS A 169 8.95 -0.65 -15.81
CA HIS A 169 8.04 -0.73 -16.96
C HIS A 169 7.43 -2.11 -17.02
N ILE A 170 6.13 -2.18 -17.26
CA ILE A 170 5.36 -3.42 -17.40
C ILE A 170 4.50 -3.29 -18.67
N THR A 171 4.48 -4.32 -19.49
CA THR A 171 3.59 -4.38 -20.66
C THR A 171 2.13 -4.29 -20.17
N GLY A 172 1.34 -3.44 -20.82
CA GLY A 172 -0.05 -3.16 -20.40
C GLY A 172 -0.23 -1.94 -19.52
N ILE A 173 0.89 -1.25 -19.14
CA ILE A 173 0.88 0.04 -18.43
C ILE A 173 1.79 1.00 -19.19
N SER A 174 1.26 2.17 -19.60
CA SER A 174 2.02 3.17 -20.38
C SER A 174 3.03 3.94 -19.52
N GLU A 175 2.71 4.13 -18.26
CA GLU A 175 3.50 4.92 -17.31
C GLU A 175 4.44 4.04 -16.48
N LYS A 176 5.42 4.68 -15.85
CA LYS A 176 6.30 4.00 -14.89
C LYS A 176 5.53 3.43 -13.72
N VAL A 177 5.99 2.30 -13.22
CA VAL A 177 5.44 1.61 -12.06
C VAL A 177 6.51 1.36 -11.02
N ASP A 178 6.05 1.21 -9.79
CA ASP A 178 6.90 0.84 -8.66
C ASP A 178 7.00 -0.69 -8.58
N PHE A 179 8.22 -1.20 -8.45
CA PHE A 179 8.45 -2.61 -8.20
C PHE A 179 8.64 -2.89 -6.73
N ASN A 180 7.97 -3.95 -6.30
CA ASN A 180 7.91 -4.37 -4.91
C ASN A 180 8.24 -5.84 -4.77
N VAL A 181 8.88 -6.20 -3.67
CA VAL A 181 9.08 -7.59 -3.26
C VAL A 181 8.45 -7.84 -1.90
N PHE A 182 7.92 -9.04 -1.73
CA PHE A 182 7.44 -9.55 -0.45
C PHE A 182 8.58 -10.29 0.26
N TYR A 183 8.69 -10.14 1.57
CA TYR A 183 9.69 -10.82 2.39
C TYR A 183 9.09 -12.09 3.00
N GLY A 184 9.22 -13.19 2.30
CA GLY A 184 8.73 -14.50 2.73
C GLY A 184 8.55 -15.43 1.54
N ASP A 185 8.09 -16.64 1.83
CA ASP A 185 7.66 -17.64 0.87
C ASP A 185 6.17 -17.52 0.54
N GLU A 186 5.67 -18.43 -0.27
CA GLU A 186 4.27 -18.48 -0.69
C GLU A 186 3.33 -18.70 0.49
N ASP A 187 3.67 -19.61 1.42
CA ASP A 187 2.86 -19.88 2.61
C ASP A 187 2.74 -18.63 3.51
N ALA A 188 3.84 -17.90 3.68
CA ALA A 188 3.84 -16.63 4.42
C ALA A 188 3.02 -15.55 3.71
N PHE A 189 3.03 -15.50 2.37
CA PHE A 189 2.21 -14.58 1.60
C PHE A 189 0.71 -14.91 1.73
N GLU A 190 0.37 -16.18 1.60
CA GLU A 190 -1.01 -16.67 1.79
C GLU A 190 -1.55 -16.39 3.21
N ALA A 191 -0.69 -16.45 4.21
CA ALA A 191 -1.05 -16.24 5.62
C ALA A 191 -1.49 -14.81 5.94
N ILE A 192 -1.03 -13.82 5.17
CA ILE A 192 -1.39 -12.40 5.37
C ILE A 192 -2.66 -11.98 4.64
N LEU A 193 -3.21 -12.81 3.75
CA LEU A 193 -4.41 -12.48 3.00
C LEU A 193 -5.65 -12.50 3.87
N ILE A 194 -6.63 -11.69 3.50
CA ILE A 194 -7.96 -11.67 4.12
C ILE A 194 -8.63 -13.04 3.93
N LYS A 195 -9.17 -13.56 5.01
CA LYS A 195 -9.85 -14.88 5.09
C LYS A 195 -11.36 -14.72 5.09
#